data_b819ae6fcb2c9e0899e7f3a7b3d107c7
#
_entry.id   b819ae6fcb2c9e0899e7f3a7b3d107c7
#
_cell.length_a   1.000
_cell.length_b   1.000
_cell.length_c   1.000
_cell.angle_alpha   90.00
_cell.angle_beta   90.00
_cell.angle_gamma   90.00
#
_symmetry.space_group_name_H-M   'P 1'
#
loop_
_entity.id
_entity.type
_entity.pdbx_description
1 polymer ?
#
loop_
_entity_poly.entity_id
_entity_poly.type
_entity_poly.pdbx_seq_one_letter_code
_entity_poly.pdbx_strand_id
1 'polypeptide(L)'
;ITFWQFDRSTLDDIEVKSRIVREREVRVSGVPTVVLEVDGRDEKRGLSLGSRLTAAGVALEMTVGPGFKLVLEEESVAKNPSLQVPDLYRLAVVPADKPLGRPDDVKRLRLALEGLPEAAGTSDARQSRSDGGVLDVRRIACADVPSTPLADAERTKYLEATPFIDHGAPSVHARLASVTDGPGRAERLSRLVTGALRYTLATAPMTASAIFEGGAGDCTEYARALVALLRAGGIPAREVSGMAWSGDGEPGFAFHAWAEAYVTTPGESAGRWCALDPTWNQVTLDATHIALSRDDPTAIIGLLGGVKARILEIER
;
A
#
# COMPACT_ATOMS: atom_id res chain seq x y z
N ILE A 1 -25.43 8.56 -11.15
CA ILE A 1 -24.67 9.81 -11.20
C ILE A 1 -23.19 9.46 -11.19
N THR A 2 -22.44 10.04 -12.09
CA THR A 2 -20.98 9.96 -12.12
C THR A 2 -20.43 11.32 -11.71
N PHE A 3 -19.47 11.35 -10.81
CA PHE A 3 -18.76 12.57 -10.43
C PHE A 3 -17.27 12.28 -10.23
N TRP A 4 -16.48 13.34 -10.33
CA TRP A 4 -15.03 13.28 -10.08
C TRP A 4 -14.75 13.77 -8.67
N GLN A 5 -13.96 13.01 -7.93
CA GLN A 5 -13.52 13.35 -6.60
C GLN A 5 -12.00 13.48 -6.61
N PHE A 6 -11.49 14.59 -6.10
CA PHE A 6 -10.05 14.78 -5.92
C PHE A 6 -9.54 13.93 -4.75
N ASP A 7 -8.60 13.06 -5.04
CA ASP A 7 -7.94 12.24 -4.05
C ASP A 7 -6.65 12.87 -3.57
N ARG A 8 -6.63 13.28 -2.32
CA ARG A 8 -5.46 13.93 -1.70
C ARG A 8 -4.27 13.00 -1.53
N SER A 9 -4.48 11.69 -1.51
CA SER A 9 -3.41 10.71 -1.29
C SER A 9 -2.60 10.42 -2.56
N THR A 10 -3.24 10.51 -3.72
CA THR A 10 -2.60 10.36 -5.03
C THR A 10 -2.45 11.68 -5.78
N LEU A 11 -3.10 12.76 -5.30
CA LEU A 11 -3.24 14.07 -5.95
C LEU A 11 -3.85 13.97 -7.36
N ASP A 12 -4.78 13.06 -7.53
CA ASP A 12 -5.41 12.73 -8.80
C ASP A 12 -6.93 12.81 -8.68
N ASP A 13 -7.62 12.92 -9.81
CA ASP A 13 -9.07 12.84 -9.85
C ASP A 13 -9.50 11.38 -10.01
N ILE A 14 -10.41 10.94 -9.16
CA ILE A 14 -11.04 9.61 -9.24
C ILE A 14 -12.49 9.72 -9.70
N GLU A 15 -12.84 8.86 -10.65
CA GLU A 15 -14.22 8.70 -11.08
C GLU A 15 -14.99 7.86 -10.06
N VAL A 16 -16.05 8.44 -9.49
CA VAL A 16 -16.97 7.74 -8.58
C VAL A 16 -18.34 7.62 -9.25
N LYS A 17 -18.76 6.37 -9.47
CA LYS A 17 -20.12 6.07 -9.93
C LYS A 17 -21.02 5.84 -8.74
N SER A 18 -22.11 6.60 -8.65
CA SER A 18 -23.04 6.56 -7.53
C SER A 18 -24.48 6.48 -7.98
N ARG A 19 -25.29 5.78 -7.19
CA ARG A 19 -26.75 5.72 -7.38
C ARG A 19 -27.47 5.88 -6.06
N ILE A 20 -28.59 6.58 -6.06
CA ILE A 20 -29.52 6.60 -4.94
C ILE A 20 -30.27 5.27 -4.94
N VAL A 21 -30.12 4.51 -3.87
CA VAL A 21 -30.77 3.19 -3.71
C VAL A 21 -32.04 3.27 -2.89
N ARG A 22 -32.15 4.29 -2.03
CA ARG A 22 -33.33 4.49 -1.20
C ARG A 22 -33.46 5.95 -0.77
N GLU A 23 -34.70 6.38 -0.63
CA GLU A 23 -35.09 7.63 0.04
C GLU A 23 -35.99 7.28 1.21
N ARG A 24 -35.75 7.89 2.36
CA ARG A 24 -36.64 7.74 3.55
C ARG A 24 -36.58 8.95 4.45
N GLU A 25 -37.64 9.16 5.17
CA GLU A 25 -37.70 10.17 6.23
C GLU A 25 -37.17 9.54 7.54
N VAL A 26 -36.24 10.21 8.19
CA VAL A 26 -35.70 9.82 9.51
C VAL A 26 -35.63 11.07 10.40
N ARG A 27 -35.48 10.86 11.71
CA ARG A 27 -35.24 11.98 12.62
C ARG A 27 -33.71 12.16 12.79
N VAL A 28 -33.23 13.36 12.42
CA VAL A 28 -31.84 13.79 12.66
C VAL A 28 -31.88 14.88 13.73
N SER A 29 -31.26 14.65 14.87
CA SER A 29 -31.32 15.53 16.05
C SER A 29 -32.78 15.94 16.40
N GLY A 30 -33.72 14.97 16.29
CA GLY A 30 -35.15 15.19 16.57
C GLY A 30 -35.95 15.81 15.44
N VAL A 31 -35.34 16.28 14.36
CA VAL A 31 -36.01 16.93 13.22
C VAL A 31 -36.30 15.91 12.12
N PRO A 32 -37.55 15.82 11.60
CA PRO A 32 -37.85 15.00 10.43
C PRO A 32 -37.03 15.46 9.24
N THR A 33 -36.24 14.53 8.66
CA THR A 33 -35.27 14.84 7.59
C THR A 33 -35.35 13.76 6.53
N VAL A 34 -35.46 14.17 5.27
CA VAL A 34 -35.37 13.27 4.13
C VAL A 34 -33.89 12.88 3.96
N VAL A 35 -33.61 11.58 3.98
CA VAL A 35 -32.30 11.02 3.83
C VAL A 35 -32.25 10.13 2.60
N LEU A 36 -31.23 10.35 1.78
CA LEU A 36 -30.90 9.59 0.60
C LEU A 36 -29.82 8.55 0.98
N GLU A 37 -30.08 7.29 0.74
CA GLU A 37 -29.06 6.23 0.81
C GLU A 37 -28.45 6.11 -0.58
N VAL A 38 -27.13 6.26 -0.65
CA VAL A 38 -26.36 6.29 -1.89
C VAL A 38 -25.30 5.22 -1.85
N ASP A 39 -25.33 4.32 -2.83
CA ASP A 39 -24.23 3.41 -3.11
C ASP A 39 -23.32 4.03 -4.16
N GLY A 40 -22.03 4.00 -3.92
CA GLY A 40 -20.99 4.46 -4.83
C GLY A 40 -19.92 3.41 -5.03
N ARG A 41 -19.17 3.58 -6.09
CA ARG A 41 -17.99 2.77 -6.38
C ARG A 41 -16.87 3.62 -6.99
N ASP A 42 -15.70 3.54 -6.39
CA ASP A 42 -14.46 3.96 -7.00
C ASP A 42 -14.01 2.83 -7.95
N GLU A 43 -14.15 3.07 -9.24
CA GLU A 43 -13.86 2.05 -10.27
C GLU A 43 -12.35 1.76 -10.38
N LYS A 44 -11.50 2.75 -10.08
CA LYS A 44 -10.04 2.60 -10.16
C LYS A 44 -9.53 1.66 -9.06
N ARG A 45 -10.10 1.74 -7.86
CA ARG A 45 -9.70 0.92 -6.70
C ARG A 45 -10.63 -0.25 -6.40
N GLY A 46 -11.77 -0.30 -7.08
CA GLY A 46 -12.82 -1.29 -6.80
C GLY A 46 -13.47 -1.11 -5.42
N LEU A 47 -13.36 0.10 -4.82
CA LEU A 47 -13.88 0.40 -3.50
C LEU A 47 -15.38 0.64 -3.54
N SER A 48 -16.12 -0.04 -2.67
CA SER A 48 -17.52 0.28 -2.39
C SER A 48 -17.59 1.45 -1.42
N LEU A 49 -18.40 2.43 -1.77
CA LEU A 49 -18.67 3.63 -0.99
C LEU A 49 -20.15 3.64 -0.66
N GLY A 50 -20.50 3.78 0.61
CA GLY A 50 -21.88 3.98 1.03
C GLY A 50 -22.03 5.37 1.64
N SER A 51 -23.15 6.05 1.40
CA SER A 51 -23.40 7.33 2.03
C SER A 51 -24.87 7.49 2.40
N ARG A 52 -25.11 8.14 3.53
CA ARG A 52 -26.43 8.63 3.91
C ARG A 52 -26.37 10.16 3.93
N LEU A 53 -27.06 10.77 2.98
CA LEU A 53 -27.03 12.21 2.77
C LEU A 53 -28.39 12.81 3.06
N THR A 54 -28.43 14.02 3.60
CA THR A 54 -29.67 14.81 3.59
C THR A 54 -30.00 15.24 2.16
N ALA A 55 -31.23 15.66 1.89
CA ALA A 55 -31.64 16.24 0.60
C ALA A 55 -30.77 17.47 0.22
N ALA A 56 -30.18 18.15 1.19
CA ALA A 56 -29.26 19.27 0.99
C ALA A 56 -27.79 18.81 0.72
N GLY A 57 -27.52 17.49 0.68
CA GLY A 57 -26.20 16.94 0.41
C GLY A 57 -25.28 16.85 1.64
N VAL A 58 -25.79 17.10 2.85
CA VAL A 58 -24.99 16.93 4.07
C VAL A 58 -24.83 15.44 4.35
N ALA A 59 -23.58 14.96 4.46
CA ALA A 59 -23.29 13.59 4.81
C ALA A 59 -23.54 13.35 6.30
N LEU A 60 -24.49 12.46 6.60
CA LEU A 60 -24.79 11.98 7.95
C LEU A 60 -23.95 10.74 8.31
N GLU A 61 -23.67 9.95 7.32
CA GLU A 61 -22.88 8.73 7.45
C GLU A 61 -22.18 8.44 6.12
N MET A 62 -20.94 7.98 6.19
CA MET A 62 -20.19 7.50 5.03
C MET A 62 -19.49 6.19 5.40
N THR A 63 -19.52 5.20 4.50
CA THR A 63 -18.77 3.96 4.61
C THR A 63 -17.78 3.86 3.47
N VAL A 64 -16.56 3.44 3.77
CA VAL A 64 -15.49 3.24 2.79
C VAL A 64 -14.97 1.82 2.97
N GLY A 65 -15.20 0.98 1.97
CA GLY A 65 -14.90 -0.44 2.06
C GLY A 65 -15.60 -1.12 3.25
N PRO A 66 -15.15 -2.29 3.68
CA PRO A 66 -15.82 -3.05 4.76
C PRO A 66 -15.48 -2.57 6.18
N GLY A 67 -14.44 -1.73 6.35
CA GLY A 67 -13.88 -1.41 7.66
C GLY A 67 -14.12 0.00 8.19
N PHE A 68 -14.42 0.98 7.32
CA PHE A 68 -14.52 2.37 7.75
C PHE A 68 -15.94 2.90 7.68
N LYS A 69 -16.37 3.48 8.81
CA LYS A 69 -17.62 4.20 8.94
C LYS A 69 -17.36 5.55 9.58
N LEU A 70 -17.71 6.63 8.87
CA LEU A 70 -17.68 7.99 9.37
C LEU A 70 -19.13 8.40 9.68
N VAL A 71 -19.35 9.02 10.82
CA VAL A 71 -20.68 9.46 11.26
C VAL A 71 -20.60 10.94 11.63
N LEU A 72 -21.56 11.73 11.16
CA LEU A 72 -21.71 13.11 11.60
C LEU A 72 -22.25 13.13 13.04
N GLU A 73 -21.49 13.72 13.94
CA GLU A 73 -21.83 13.86 15.36
C GLU A 73 -21.74 15.31 15.80
N GLU A 74 -22.32 15.61 16.96
CA GLU A 74 -22.13 16.91 17.62
C GLU A 74 -20.65 17.11 17.96
N GLU A 75 -20.15 18.34 17.85
CA GLU A 75 -18.74 18.68 18.05
C GLU A 75 -18.21 18.19 19.41
N SER A 76 -19.01 18.31 20.46
CA SER A 76 -18.66 17.84 21.81
C SER A 76 -18.46 16.34 21.90
N VAL A 77 -19.21 15.56 21.10
CA VAL A 77 -19.09 14.11 21.00
C VAL A 77 -17.89 13.76 20.15
N ALA A 78 -17.78 14.35 18.98
CA ALA A 78 -16.69 14.08 18.01
C ALA A 78 -15.29 14.40 18.57
N LYS A 79 -15.18 15.42 19.44
CA LYS A 79 -13.94 15.81 20.12
C LYS A 79 -13.69 15.10 21.44
N ASN A 80 -14.56 14.18 21.87
CA ASN A 80 -14.40 13.49 23.13
C ASN A 80 -13.44 12.28 22.98
N PRO A 81 -12.24 12.32 23.57
CA PRO A 81 -11.25 11.24 23.44
C PRO A 81 -11.61 9.94 24.18
N SER A 82 -12.71 9.92 24.97
CA SER A 82 -13.18 8.71 25.66
C SER A 82 -14.00 7.78 24.77
N LEU A 83 -14.33 8.21 23.54
CA LEU A 83 -14.93 7.32 22.56
C LEU A 83 -13.92 6.21 22.22
N GLN A 84 -14.40 4.97 22.26
CA GLN A 84 -13.61 3.82 21.84
C GLN A 84 -13.21 4.02 20.37
N VAL A 85 -12.02 4.55 20.16
CA VAL A 85 -11.41 4.56 18.84
C VAL A 85 -11.31 3.09 18.42
N PRO A 86 -11.90 2.67 17.29
CA PRO A 86 -11.67 1.33 16.78
C PRO A 86 -10.17 1.07 16.80
N ASP A 87 -9.77 -0.10 17.28
CA ASP A 87 -8.37 -0.48 17.25
C ASP A 87 -7.93 -0.54 15.78
N LEU A 88 -7.40 0.58 15.27
CA LEU A 88 -6.96 0.72 13.89
C LEU A 88 -5.87 -0.30 13.55
N TYR A 89 -5.10 -0.72 14.57
CA TYR A 89 -4.15 -1.80 14.42
C TYR A 89 -4.85 -3.12 14.04
N ARG A 90 -5.98 -3.45 14.71
CA ARG A 90 -6.75 -4.66 14.36
C ARG A 90 -7.38 -4.60 12.98
N LEU A 91 -7.78 -3.42 12.52
CA LEU A 91 -8.27 -3.25 11.15
C LEU A 91 -7.15 -3.36 10.12
N ALA A 92 -5.94 -3.00 10.49
CA ALA A 92 -4.75 -3.07 9.65
C ALA A 92 -4.09 -4.47 9.63
N VAL A 93 -4.60 -5.42 10.43
CA VAL A 93 -4.12 -6.81 10.44
C VAL A 93 -5.09 -7.71 9.67
N VAL A 94 -4.56 -8.48 8.75
CA VAL A 94 -5.26 -9.58 8.08
C VAL A 94 -5.06 -10.83 8.92
N PRO A 95 -6.09 -11.31 9.66
CA PRO A 95 -5.93 -12.45 10.54
C PRO A 95 -5.64 -13.73 9.75
N ALA A 96 -4.75 -14.56 10.29
CA ALA A 96 -4.39 -15.86 9.73
C ALA A 96 -4.92 -17.01 10.62
N ASP A 97 -5.21 -18.14 10.00
CA ASP A 97 -5.76 -19.32 10.68
C ASP A 97 -4.74 -20.09 11.54
N LYS A 98 -3.44 -19.82 11.35
CA LYS A 98 -2.36 -20.45 12.13
C LYS A 98 -1.06 -19.62 12.07
N PRO A 99 -0.13 -19.80 13.05
CA PRO A 99 1.15 -19.10 13.06
C PRO A 99 2.09 -19.58 11.95
N LEU A 100 2.97 -18.67 11.50
CA LEU A 100 4.03 -18.94 10.52
C LEU A 100 5.40 -19.18 11.17
N GLY A 101 5.60 -18.81 12.42
CA GLY A 101 6.91 -18.76 13.03
C GLY A 101 7.75 -17.59 12.52
N ARG A 102 9.06 -17.81 12.38
CA ARG A 102 9.98 -16.75 11.94
C ARG A 102 9.82 -16.52 10.43
N PRO A 103 9.50 -15.29 9.97
CA PRO A 103 9.35 -14.96 8.55
C PRO A 103 10.59 -15.30 7.72
N ASP A 104 11.78 -15.02 8.26
CA ASP A 104 13.06 -15.27 7.59
C ASP A 104 13.28 -16.73 7.22
N ASP A 105 12.63 -17.68 7.91
CA ASP A 105 12.77 -19.10 7.65
C ASP A 105 11.80 -19.57 6.55
N VAL A 106 10.84 -18.74 6.12
CA VAL A 106 9.84 -19.09 5.12
C VAL A 106 10.39 -18.86 3.71
N LYS A 107 10.63 -19.94 2.98
CA LYS A 107 11.08 -19.90 1.58
C LYS A 107 9.93 -19.87 0.59
N ARG A 108 8.83 -20.55 0.93
CA ARG A 108 7.62 -20.57 0.12
C ARG A 108 6.39 -20.57 1.02
N LEU A 109 5.38 -19.80 0.63
CA LEU A 109 4.10 -19.71 1.32
C LEU A 109 2.97 -19.83 0.30
N ARG A 110 2.06 -20.78 0.54
CA ARG A 110 0.79 -20.86 -0.18
C ARG A 110 -0.36 -20.54 0.75
N LEU A 111 -1.21 -19.62 0.34
CA LEU A 111 -2.34 -19.17 1.14
C LEU A 111 -3.52 -18.77 0.25
N ALA A 112 -4.74 -18.90 0.79
CA ALA A 112 -5.93 -18.32 0.22
C ALA A 112 -6.27 -17.01 0.98
N LEU A 113 -6.58 -15.95 0.25
CA LEU A 113 -7.03 -14.68 0.80
C LEU A 113 -8.52 -14.50 0.51
N GLU A 114 -9.35 -14.70 1.53
CA GLU A 114 -10.78 -14.43 1.46
C GLU A 114 -11.02 -12.92 1.49
N GLY A 115 -11.91 -12.42 0.64
CA GLY A 115 -12.24 -11.00 0.54
C GLY A 115 -11.27 -10.17 -0.33
N LEU A 116 -10.27 -10.81 -0.95
CA LEU A 116 -9.34 -10.10 -1.84
C LEU A 116 -9.97 -9.89 -3.23
N PRO A 117 -10.08 -8.65 -3.74
CA PRO A 117 -10.54 -8.37 -5.10
C PRO A 117 -9.71 -9.10 -6.16
N GLU A 118 -10.35 -9.43 -7.29
CA GLU A 118 -9.70 -10.16 -8.38
C GLU A 118 -8.48 -9.40 -8.95
N ALA A 119 -8.56 -8.08 -9.01
CA ALA A 119 -7.49 -7.23 -9.51
C ALA A 119 -6.28 -7.11 -8.57
N ALA A 120 -6.42 -7.47 -7.28
CA ALA A 120 -5.34 -7.39 -6.31
C ALA A 120 -4.48 -8.65 -6.29
N GLY A 121 -3.23 -8.55 -5.88
CA GLY A 121 -2.34 -9.69 -5.74
C GLY A 121 -1.89 -10.27 -7.08
N THR A 122 -1.56 -9.41 -8.04
CA THR A 122 -1.11 -9.81 -9.39
C THR A 122 0.15 -10.66 -9.37
N SER A 123 0.27 -11.55 -10.35
CA SER A 123 1.42 -12.46 -10.48
C SER A 123 2.68 -11.74 -10.96
N ASP A 124 3.82 -12.16 -10.45
CA ASP A 124 5.16 -11.76 -10.86
C ASP A 124 6.15 -12.94 -10.71
N ALA A 125 7.46 -12.68 -10.69
CA ALA A 125 8.46 -13.72 -10.49
C ALA A 125 8.42 -14.36 -9.09
N ARG A 126 8.05 -13.58 -8.06
CA ARG A 126 7.99 -14.03 -6.66
C ARG A 126 6.64 -14.61 -6.27
N GLN A 127 5.58 -14.16 -6.92
CA GLN A 127 4.21 -14.42 -6.54
C GLN A 127 3.39 -14.86 -7.74
N SER A 128 2.64 -15.93 -7.60
CA SER A 128 1.62 -16.33 -8.57
C SER A 128 0.24 -16.44 -7.92
N ARG A 129 -0.78 -16.03 -8.65
CA ARG A 129 -2.18 -16.19 -8.25
C ARG A 129 -2.85 -17.18 -9.17
N SER A 130 -3.42 -18.24 -8.59
CA SER A 130 -4.21 -19.23 -9.31
C SER A 130 -5.71 -18.91 -9.26
N ASP A 131 -6.48 -19.61 -10.09
CA ASP A 131 -7.93 -19.61 -10.03
C ASP A 131 -8.39 -19.97 -8.61
N GLY A 132 -9.41 -19.28 -8.12
CA GLY A 132 -9.87 -19.42 -6.74
C GLY A 132 -9.11 -18.60 -5.69
N GLY A 133 -8.20 -17.69 -6.12
CA GLY A 133 -7.58 -16.69 -5.25
C GLY A 133 -6.45 -17.24 -4.36
N VAL A 134 -5.90 -18.41 -4.69
CA VAL A 134 -4.73 -18.94 -3.97
C VAL A 134 -3.46 -18.25 -4.47
N LEU A 135 -2.69 -17.71 -3.54
CA LEU A 135 -1.38 -17.15 -3.78
C LEU A 135 -0.28 -18.16 -3.42
N ASP A 136 0.74 -18.23 -4.27
CA ASP A 136 1.98 -18.98 -4.06
C ASP A 136 3.12 -17.96 -4.11
N VAL A 137 3.73 -17.70 -2.97
CA VAL A 137 4.77 -16.67 -2.81
C VAL A 137 6.09 -17.34 -2.46
N ARG A 138 7.17 -16.88 -3.07
CA ARG A 138 8.50 -17.46 -2.91
C ARG A 138 9.53 -16.41 -2.53
N ARG A 139 10.49 -16.81 -1.71
CA ARG A 139 11.71 -16.07 -1.49
C ARG A 139 12.64 -16.30 -2.68
N ILE A 140 12.90 -15.25 -3.47
CA ILE A 140 13.78 -15.30 -4.63
C ILE A 140 14.79 -14.17 -4.50
N ALA A 141 16.09 -14.48 -4.62
CA ALA A 141 17.12 -13.46 -4.67
C ALA A 141 17.01 -12.67 -5.99
N CYS A 142 17.40 -11.40 -5.99
CA CYS A 142 17.32 -10.56 -7.18
C CYS A 142 18.04 -11.19 -8.39
N ALA A 143 19.20 -11.83 -8.17
CA ALA A 143 19.96 -12.49 -9.23
C ALA A 143 19.20 -13.64 -9.91
N ASP A 144 18.27 -14.29 -9.20
CA ASP A 144 17.51 -15.45 -9.67
C ASP A 144 16.16 -15.05 -10.32
N VAL A 145 15.80 -13.77 -10.25
CA VAL A 145 14.60 -13.25 -10.94
C VAL A 145 14.85 -13.25 -12.45
N PRO A 146 13.96 -13.83 -13.27
CA PRO A 146 14.10 -13.81 -14.73
C PRO A 146 14.21 -12.37 -15.28
N SER A 147 15.16 -12.16 -16.18
CA SER A 147 15.29 -10.88 -16.89
C SER A 147 14.14 -10.73 -17.91
N THR A 148 13.52 -9.57 -17.92
CA THR A 148 12.45 -9.22 -18.86
C THR A 148 12.68 -7.79 -19.37
N PRO A 149 12.49 -7.52 -20.66
CA PRO A 149 12.56 -6.15 -21.17
C PRO A 149 11.54 -5.25 -20.48
N LEU A 150 11.91 -4.01 -20.21
CA LEU A 150 11.02 -2.97 -19.74
C LEU A 150 10.67 -2.06 -20.92
N ALA A 151 9.40 -1.90 -21.21
CA ALA A 151 8.95 -1.02 -22.27
C ALA A 151 9.37 0.44 -22.01
N ASP A 152 9.68 1.21 -23.05
CA ASP A 152 10.16 2.59 -22.92
C ASP A 152 9.17 3.48 -22.14
N ALA A 153 7.88 3.30 -22.37
CA ALA A 153 6.84 4.03 -21.64
C ALA A 153 6.84 3.69 -20.13
N GLU A 154 7.04 2.43 -19.78
CA GLU A 154 7.16 2.02 -18.36
C GLU A 154 8.48 2.51 -17.75
N ARG A 155 9.58 2.45 -18.50
CA ARG A 155 10.86 2.99 -18.07
C ARG A 155 10.74 4.49 -17.75
N THR A 156 10.11 5.25 -18.64
CA THR A 156 9.84 6.68 -18.45
C THR A 156 9.00 6.89 -17.20
N LYS A 157 7.86 6.21 -17.10
CA LYS A 157 6.96 6.28 -15.92
C LYS A 157 7.70 6.05 -14.60
N TYR A 158 8.55 5.02 -14.55
CA TYR A 158 9.23 4.63 -13.31
C TYR A 158 10.54 5.40 -13.05
N LEU A 159 10.87 6.37 -13.90
CA LEU A 159 11.92 7.36 -13.67
C LEU A 159 11.38 8.76 -13.40
N GLU A 160 10.12 9.04 -13.70
CA GLU A 160 9.52 10.37 -13.52
C GLU A 160 9.31 10.72 -12.05
N ALA A 161 9.35 12.03 -11.76
CA ALA A 161 8.92 12.55 -10.48
C ALA A 161 7.40 12.44 -10.34
N THR A 162 6.95 12.29 -9.11
CA THR A 162 5.54 12.44 -8.75
C THR A 162 5.41 13.47 -7.63
N PRO A 163 4.21 13.94 -7.28
CA PRO A 163 4.05 14.91 -6.20
C PRO A 163 4.68 14.48 -4.87
N PHE A 164 4.78 13.17 -4.60
CA PHE A 164 5.40 12.65 -3.38
C PHE A 164 6.82 12.10 -3.60
N ILE A 165 7.20 11.80 -4.84
CA ILE A 165 8.55 11.31 -5.19
C ILE A 165 9.28 12.43 -5.92
N ASP A 166 9.64 13.47 -5.18
CA ASP A 166 10.38 14.65 -5.64
C ASP A 166 11.89 14.38 -5.70
N HIS A 167 12.27 13.34 -6.46
CA HIS A 167 13.61 12.79 -6.50
C HIS A 167 14.69 13.77 -7.02
N GLY A 168 14.30 14.90 -7.64
CA GLY A 168 15.18 15.99 -8.03
C GLY A 168 15.58 16.94 -6.88
N ALA A 169 15.01 16.75 -5.68
CA ALA A 169 15.28 17.64 -4.55
C ALA A 169 16.73 17.54 -4.06
N PRO A 170 17.32 18.66 -3.57
CA PRO A 170 18.70 18.69 -3.07
C PRO A 170 18.98 17.69 -1.93
N SER A 171 18.02 17.48 -1.02
CA SER A 171 18.16 16.52 0.09
C SER A 171 18.26 15.08 -0.40
N VAL A 172 17.54 14.71 -1.48
CA VAL A 172 17.63 13.39 -2.11
C VAL A 172 18.99 13.20 -2.78
N HIS A 173 19.44 14.19 -3.57
CA HIS A 173 20.74 14.14 -4.23
C HIS A 173 21.92 14.11 -3.25
N ALA A 174 21.83 14.83 -2.14
CA ALA A 174 22.85 14.77 -1.09
C ALA A 174 23.01 13.35 -0.51
N ARG A 175 21.89 12.62 -0.32
CA ARG A 175 21.92 11.24 0.13
C ARG A 175 22.44 10.29 -0.95
N LEU A 176 22.01 10.49 -2.20
CA LEU A 176 22.46 9.68 -3.33
C LEU A 176 23.97 9.76 -3.53
N ALA A 177 24.57 10.94 -3.37
CA ALA A 177 26.01 11.17 -3.53
C ALA A 177 26.88 10.38 -2.53
N SER A 178 26.31 9.90 -1.42
CA SER A 178 27.02 9.07 -0.45
C SER A 178 27.12 7.60 -0.85
N VAL A 179 26.47 7.17 -1.94
CA VAL A 179 26.45 5.78 -2.41
C VAL A 179 27.14 5.67 -3.77
N THR A 180 28.20 4.87 -3.83
CA THR A 180 28.94 4.63 -5.08
C THR A 180 28.09 3.95 -6.15
N ASP A 181 28.39 4.26 -7.40
CA ASP A 181 27.81 3.57 -8.56
C ASP A 181 28.28 2.11 -8.68
N GLY A 182 27.64 1.34 -9.54
CA GLY A 182 28.01 -0.01 -9.89
C GLY A 182 27.09 -1.12 -9.34
N PRO A 183 27.45 -2.37 -9.52
CA PRO A 183 26.66 -3.53 -9.12
C PRO A 183 26.25 -3.46 -7.65
N GLY A 184 25.01 -3.86 -7.33
CA GLY A 184 24.47 -3.84 -5.98
C GLY A 184 24.11 -2.42 -5.46
N ARG A 185 24.01 -1.41 -6.36
CA ARG A 185 23.67 -0.04 -5.95
C ARG A 185 22.28 0.03 -5.31
N ALA A 186 21.29 -0.68 -5.87
CA ALA A 186 19.93 -0.69 -5.34
C ALA A 186 19.88 -1.18 -3.88
N GLU A 187 20.62 -2.24 -3.56
CA GLU A 187 20.72 -2.80 -2.20
C GLU A 187 21.46 -1.83 -1.25
N ARG A 188 22.50 -1.14 -1.74
CA ARG A 188 23.21 -0.12 -0.93
C ARG A 188 22.31 1.07 -0.63
N LEU A 189 21.50 1.51 -1.60
CA LEU A 189 20.52 2.58 -1.39
C LEU A 189 19.43 2.15 -0.39
N SER A 190 18.97 0.89 -0.46
CA SER A 190 18.04 0.35 0.52
C SER A 190 18.60 0.39 1.95
N ARG A 191 19.83 -0.09 2.15
CA ARG A 191 20.51 -0.05 3.45
C ARG A 191 20.76 1.39 3.94
N LEU A 192 21.03 2.32 3.02
CA LEU A 192 21.18 3.73 3.37
C LEU A 192 19.87 4.27 3.95
N VAL A 193 18.72 3.99 3.32
CA VAL A 193 17.41 4.41 3.83
C VAL A 193 17.14 3.79 5.20
N THR A 194 17.40 2.49 5.37
CA THR A 194 17.27 1.80 6.67
C THR A 194 18.04 2.52 7.77
N GLY A 195 19.27 2.95 7.49
CA GLY A 195 20.12 3.63 8.48
C GLY A 195 19.83 5.13 8.65
N ALA A 196 19.16 5.75 7.68
CA ALA A 196 18.92 7.19 7.69
C ALA A 196 17.61 7.58 8.37
N LEU A 197 16.66 6.66 8.49
CA LEU A 197 15.33 6.94 9.01
C LEU A 197 15.09 6.22 10.35
N ARG A 198 14.33 6.88 11.22
CA ARG A 198 13.79 6.29 12.45
C ARG A 198 12.33 5.92 12.20
N TYR A 199 11.96 4.68 12.52
CA TYR A 199 10.56 4.24 12.38
C TYR A 199 9.65 5.00 13.33
N THR A 200 8.58 5.58 12.77
CA THR A 200 7.48 6.21 13.50
C THR A 200 6.24 6.23 12.60
N LEU A 201 5.07 6.02 13.19
CA LEU A 201 3.84 6.11 12.41
C LEU A 201 3.67 7.53 11.85
N ALA A 202 3.52 7.63 10.55
CA ALA A 202 3.23 8.88 9.87
C ALA A 202 1.73 9.19 9.95
N THR A 203 1.40 10.47 10.15
CA THR A 203 -0.01 10.93 10.24
C THR A 203 -0.51 11.59 8.96
N ALA A 204 0.40 11.88 8.04
CA ALA A 204 0.11 12.46 6.73
C ALA A 204 1.16 12.05 5.70
N PRO A 205 0.81 11.92 4.42
CA PRO A 205 1.78 11.65 3.37
C PRO A 205 2.85 12.74 3.30
N MET A 206 4.12 12.34 3.17
CA MET A 206 5.27 13.24 3.04
C MET A 206 5.94 13.07 1.68
N THR A 207 6.56 14.14 1.16
CA THR A 207 7.45 14.05 0.00
C THR A 207 8.76 13.39 0.37
N ALA A 208 9.48 12.82 -0.59
CA ALA A 208 10.77 12.19 -0.34
C ALA A 208 11.80 13.17 0.27
N SER A 209 11.80 14.43 -0.16
CA SER A 209 12.64 15.47 0.45
C SER A 209 12.32 15.70 1.93
N ALA A 210 11.03 15.85 2.26
CA ALA A 210 10.58 16.05 3.64
C ALA A 210 10.90 14.85 4.54
N ILE A 211 10.81 13.62 4.01
CA ILE A 211 11.20 12.40 4.73
C ILE A 211 12.69 12.45 5.12
N PHE A 212 13.58 12.80 4.18
CA PHE A 212 15.01 12.90 4.48
C PHE A 212 15.37 14.06 5.41
N GLU A 213 14.63 15.16 5.34
CA GLU A 213 14.80 16.32 6.25
C GLU A 213 14.31 15.98 7.67
N GLY A 214 13.17 15.29 7.78
CA GLY A 214 12.59 14.87 9.07
C GLY A 214 13.28 13.65 9.69
N GLY A 215 13.92 12.81 8.90
CA GLY A 215 14.65 11.62 9.34
C GLY A 215 13.77 10.55 10.02
N ALA A 216 12.46 10.52 9.71
CA ALA A 216 11.52 9.58 10.32
C ALA A 216 10.32 9.29 9.39
N GLY A 217 9.70 8.13 9.55
CA GLY A 217 8.51 7.71 8.83
C GLY A 217 8.15 6.26 9.13
N ASP A 218 7.07 5.79 8.54
CA ASP A 218 6.69 4.37 8.57
C ASP A 218 7.07 3.65 7.26
N CYS A 219 6.56 2.45 7.04
CA CYS A 219 6.92 1.66 5.86
C CYS A 219 6.66 2.38 4.53
N THR A 220 5.65 3.24 4.46
CA THR A 220 5.34 4.02 3.26
C THR A 220 6.44 5.04 2.97
N GLU A 221 6.89 5.78 3.99
CA GLU A 221 7.97 6.75 3.87
C GLU A 221 9.31 6.08 3.56
N TYR A 222 9.60 4.93 4.16
CA TYR A 222 10.81 4.15 3.84
C TYR A 222 10.81 3.70 2.37
N ALA A 223 9.69 3.16 1.88
CA ALA A 223 9.54 2.74 0.48
C ALA A 223 9.71 3.93 -0.47
N ARG A 224 9.04 5.06 -0.17
CA ARG A 224 9.08 6.31 -0.95
C ARG A 224 10.47 6.92 -1.02
N ALA A 225 11.16 6.99 0.11
CA ALA A 225 12.53 7.48 0.18
C ALA A 225 13.47 6.63 -0.68
N LEU A 226 13.31 5.30 -0.66
CA LEU A 226 14.09 4.40 -1.49
C LEU A 226 13.77 4.59 -2.98
N VAL A 227 12.50 4.66 -3.36
CA VAL A 227 12.09 4.91 -4.75
C VAL A 227 12.65 6.23 -5.28
N ALA A 228 12.63 7.29 -4.45
CA ALA A 228 13.22 8.57 -4.85
C ALA A 228 14.74 8.47 -5.10
N LEU A 229 15.48 7.79 -4.23
CA LEU A 229 16.93 7.58 -4.44
C LEU A 229 17.23 6.74 -5.68
N LEU A 230 16.44 5.69 -5.92
CA LEU A 230 16.58 4.84 -7.10
C LEU A 230 16.33 5.64 -8.38
N ARG A 231 15.23 6.41 -8.44
CA ARG A 231 14.90 7.25 -9.61
C ARG A 231 15.94 8.35 -9.82
N ALA A 232 16.39 9.02 -8.77
CA ALA A 232 17.48 10.00 -8.84
C ALA A 232 18.79 9.39 -9.36
N GLY A 233 19.03 8.11 -9.06
CA GLY A 233 20.16 7.33 -9.56
C GLY A 233 19.96 6.69 -10.93
N GLY A 234 18.86 7.03 -11.65
CA GLY A 234 18.56 6.49 -12.98
C GLY A 234 18.07 5.03 -12.99
N ILE A 235 17.68 4.48 -11.85
CA ILE A 235 17.13 3.13 -11.71
C ILE A 235 15.60 3.24 -11.68
N PRO A 236 14.87 2.69 -12.68
CA PRO A 236 13.42 2.68 -12.66
C PRO A 236 12.92 1.96 -11.40
N ALA A 237 12.01 2.60 -10.66
CA ALA A 237 11.54 2.07 -9.38
C ALA A 237 10.09 2.44 -9.10
N ARG A 238 9.42 1.61 -8.27
CA ARG A 238 8.03 1.81 -7.89
C ARG A 238 7.78 1.41 -6.44
N GLU A 239 6.77 2.03 -5.84
CA GLU A 239 6.23 1.63 -4.54
C GLU A 239 5.37 0.39 -4.72
N VAL A 240 5.41 -0.50 -3.74
CA VAL A 240 4.55 -1.69 -3.65
C VAL A 240 3.81 -1.62 -2.33
N SER A 241 2.49 -1.72 -2.42
CA SER A 241 1.61 -1.88 -1.28
C SER A 241 1.18 -3.34 -1.17
N GLY A 242 1.30 -3.89 0.00
CA GLY A 242 1.00 -5.28 0.24
C GLY A 242 0.78 -5.57 1.71
N MET A 243 1.12 -6.77 2.10
CA MET A 243 1.12 -7.19 3.49
C MET A 243 2.29 -8.12 3.77
N ALA A 244 2.73 -8.15 5.03
CA ALA A 244 3.78 -9.04 5.48
C ALA A 244 3.48 -9.56 6.89
N TRP A 245 4.10 -10.68 7.28
CA TRP A 245 3.83 -11.33 8.56
C TRP A 245 4.15 -10.42 9.74
N SER A 246 3.17 -10.17 10.62
CA SER A 246 3.31 -9.27 11.76
C SER A 246 3.72 -9.97 13.06
N GLY A 247 3.63 -11.30 13.10
CA GLY A 247 4.02 -12.12 14.24
C GLY A 247 3.01 -13.18 14.63
N ASP A 248 3.38 -14.01 15.60
CA ASP A 248 2.61 -15.18 16.06
C ASP A 248 1.74 -14.91 17.31
N GLY A 249 1.86 -13.75 17.92
CA GLY A 249 1.09 -13.41 19.14
C GLY A 249 -0.42 -13.32 18.84
N GLU A 250 -0.78 -12.54 17.84
CA GLU A 250 -2.06 -12.62 17.12
C GLU A 250 -1.71 -12.97 15.67
N PRO A 251 -1.81 -14.25 15.23
CA PRO A 251 -1.34 -14.66 13.92
C PRO A 251 -1.99 -13.87 12.80
N GLY A 252 -1.18 -13.17 12.01
CA GLY A 252 -1.70 -12.34 10.93
C GLY A 252 -0.63 -11.61 10.13
N PHE A 253 -1.10 -10.96 9.07
CA PHE A 253 -0.30 -10.09 8.21
C PHE A 253 -0.71 -8.65 8.47
N ALA A 254 0.27 -7.76 8.68
CA ALA A 254 0.03 -6.33 8.68
C ALA A 254 0.15 -5.79 7.26
N PHE A 255 -0.66 -4.79 6.91
CA PHE A 255 -0.44 -4.03 5.69
C PHE A 255 0.93 -3.37 5.74
N HIS A 256 1.66 -3.43 4.63
CA HIS A 256 3.05 -3.06 4.55
C HIS A 256 3.40 -2.49 3.18
N ALA A 257 4.45 -1.68 3.11
CA ALA A 257 4.94 -1.09 1.87
C ALA A 257 6.45 -1.31 1.72
N TRP A 258 6.88 -1.52 0.48
CA TRP A 258 8.29 -1.65 0.10
C TRP A 258 8.53 -1.09 -1.30
N ALA A 259 9.73 -1.24 -1.83
CA ALA A 259 10.09 -0.80 -3.16
C ALA A 259 10.43 -1.97 -4.09
N GLU A 260 10.18 -1.80 -5.39
CA GLU A 260 10.74 -2.63 -6.45
C GLU A 260 11.63 -1.75 -7.35
N ALA A 261 12.84 -2.24 -7.62
CA ALA A 261 13.83 -1.61 -8.51
C ALA A 261 14.03 -2.45 -9.76
N TYR A 262 14.02 -1.83 -10.94
CA TYR A 262 14.38 -2.52 -12.18
C TYR A 262 15.88 -2.45 -12.40
N VAL A 263 16.56 -3.55 -12.08
CA VAL A 263 18.02 -3.66 -12.10
C VAL A 263 18.48 -4.33 -13.39
N THR A 264 19.46 -3.72 -14.07
CA THR A 264 20.14 -4.29 -15.23
C THR A 264 21.55 -4.70 -14.85
N THR A 265 21.99 -5.85 -15.36
CA THR A 265 23.39 -6.26 -15.24
C THR A 265 24.20 -5.66 -16.40
N PRO A 266 25.43 -5.19 -16.18
CA PRO A 266 26.25 -4.69 -17.28
C PRO A 266 26.37 -5.71 -18.41
N GLY A 267 26.03 -5.29 -19.65
CA GLY A 267 26.03 -6.15 -20.83
C GLY A 267 24.72 -6.87 -21.14
N GLU A 268 23.71 -6.81 -20.27
CA GLU A 268 22.37 -7.32 -20.52
C GLU A 268 21.47 -6.22 -21.12
N SER A 269 20.65 -6.57 -22.12
CA SER A 269 19.66 -5.68 -22.72
C SER A 269 18.34 -5.64 -21.95
N ALA A 270 18.10 -6.61 -21.06
CA ALA A 270 16.94 -6.71 -20.22
C ALA A 270 17.38 -6.72 -18.74
N GLY A 271 16.53 -6.15 -17.90
CA GLY A 271 16.72 -6.16 -16.44
C GLY A 271 15.65 -7.00 -15.75
N ARG A 272 15.58 -6.84 -14.45
CA ARG A 272 14.66 -7.58 -13.58
C ARG A 272 14.12 -6.72 -12.45
N TRP A 273 12.88 -6.94 -12.06
CA TRP A 273 12.29 -6.28 -10.91
C TRP A 273 12.74 -6.97 -9.61
N CYS A 274 13.51 -6.24 -8.82
CA CYS A 274 14.04 -6.70 -7.54
C CYS A 274 13.31 -6.01 -6.40
N ALA A 275 12.67 -6.77 -5.54
CA ALA A 275 11.99 -6.27 -4.37
C ALA A 275 12.98 -5.97 -3.23
N LEU A 276 12.84 -4.82 -2.58
CA LEU A 276 13.71 -4.31 -1.52
C LEU A 276 12.85 -3.71 -0.41
N ASP A 277 13.02 -4.15 0.82
CA ASP A 277 12.35 -3.58 1.98
C ASP A 277 13.34 -2.83 2.89
N PRO A 278 13.39 -1.51 2.81
CA PRO A 278 14.26 -0.70 3.68
C PRO A 278 13.76 -0.60 5.12
N THR A 279 12.49 -0.89 5.39
CA THR A 279 11.93 -0.85 6.75
C THR A 279 12.52 -1.96 7.62
N TRP A 280 12.62 -3.16 7.08
CA TRP A 280 13.14 -4.35 7.76
C TRP A 280 14.54 -4.75 7.28
N ASN A 281 15.19 -3.88 6.48
CA ASN A 281 16.54 -4.12 5.94
C ASN A 281 16.64 -5.43 5.14
N GLN A 282 15.59 -5.78 4.39
CA GLN A 282 15.59 -6.96 3.55
C GLN A 282 15.92 -6.62 2.09
N VAL A 283 17.01 -7.15 1.58
CA VAL A 283 17.39 -7.06 0.15
C VAL A 283 17.02 -8.32 -0.64
N THR A 284 16.55 -9.32 0.05
CA THR A 284 15.86 -10.51 -0.48
C THR A 284 14.68 -10.76 0.43
N LEU A 285 13.51 -10.37 -0.03
CA LEU A 285 12.30 -10.45 0.77
C LEU A 285 11.93 -11.92 1.03
N ASP A 286 11.55 -12.23 2.28
CA ASP A 286 11.00 -13.52 2.63
C ASP A 286 9.65 -13.77 1.93
N ALA A 287 9.16 -15.01 1.97
CA ALA A 287 7.93 -15.39 1.29
C ALA A 287 6.65 -14.89 1.98
N THR A 288 6.77 -14.17 3.10
CA THR A 288 5.60 -13.57 3.76
C THR A 288 5.20 -12.20 3.21
N HIS A 289 6.06 -11.58 2.37
CA HIS A 289 5.75 -10.35 1.67
C HIS A 289 4.85 -10.63 0.46
N ILE A 290 3.60 -10.27 0.57
CA ILE A 290 2.55 -10.50 -0.43
C ILE A 290 2.19 -9.16 -1.09
N ALA A 291 2.54 -9.00 -2.36
CA ALA A 291 2.24 -7.78 -3.12
C ALA A 291 0.74 -7.75 -3.48
N LEU A 292 0.05 -6.67 -3.16
CA LEU A 292 -1.36 -6.46 -3.46
C LEU A 292 -1.56 -5.44 -4.58
N SER A 293 -0.77 -4.37 -4.57
CA SER A 293 -0.79 -3.33 -5.59
C SER A 293 0.60 -2.78 -5.86
N ARG A 294 0.81 -2.29 -7.07
CA ARG A 294 1.99 -1.55 -7.50
C ARG A 294 1.56 -0.18 -7.97
N ASP A 295 2.29 0.86 -7.58
CA ASP A 295 2.03 2.28 -7.91
C ASP A 295 0.78 2.93 -7.25
N ASP A 296 -0.01 2.20 -6.50
CA ASP A 296 -1.13 2.76 -5.75
C ASP A 296 -1.03 2.39 -4.27
N PRO A 297 -0.43 3.23 -3.43
CA PRO A 297 -0.29 2.99 -2.00
C PRO A 297 -1.64 2.98 -1.27
N THR A 298 -2.70 3.49 -1.91
CA THR A 298 -4.03 3.58 -1.30
C THR A 298 -4.93 2.38 -1.61
N ALA A 299 -4.52 1.51 -2.52
CA ALA A 299 -5.29 0.32 -2.90
C ALA A 299 -5.61 -0.61 -1.72
N ILE A 300 -4.78 -0.57 -0.66
CA ILE A 300 -4.99 -1.36 0.56
C ILE A 300 -6.11 -0.83 1.46
N ILE A 301 -6.49 0.44 1.33
CA ILE A 301 -7.51 1.06 2.21
C ILE A 301 -8.85 0.30 2.12
N GLY A 302 -9.23 -0.12 0.93
CA GLY A 302 -10.44 -0.90 0.71
C GLY A 302 -10.40 -2.34 1.21
N LEU A 303 -9.25 -2.81 1.64
CA LEU A 303 -9.04 -4.16 2.14
C LEU A 303 -9.07 -4.22 3.66
N LEU A 304 -8.98 -3.07 4.34
CA LEU A 304 -8.93 -2.99 5.80
C LEU A 304 -10.15 -3.65 6.43
N GLY A 305 -9.92 -4.61 7.33
CA GLY A 305 -10.95 -5.37 8.01
C GLY A 305 -11.76 -6.34 7.15
N GLY A 306 -11.52 -6.39 5.81
CA GLY A 306 -12.29 -7.21 4.87
C GLY A 306 -11.59 -8.48 4.41
N VAL A 307 -10.30 -8.66 4.69
CA VAL A 307 -9.51 -9.79 4.20
C VAL A 307 -9.15 -10.74 5.35
N LYS A 308 -9.15 -12.04 5.06
CA LYS A 308 -8.68 -13.10 5.97
C LYS A 308 -7.72 -14.03 5.22
N ALA A 309 -6.68 -14.49 5.91
CA ALA A 309 -5.71 -15.41 5.35
C ALA A 309 -5.93 -16.84 5.87
N ARG A 310 -5.98 -17.80 4.97
CA ARG A 310 -5.95 -19.23 5.28
C ARG A 310 -4.66 -19.82 4.71
N ILE A 311 -3.75 -20.24 5.58
CA ILE A 311 -2.46 -20.77 5.21
C ILE A 311 -2.59 -22.22 4.78
N LEU A 312 -2.20 -22.52 3.54
CA LEU A 312 -2.30 -23.84 2.94
C LEU A 312 -1.02 -24.65 3.12
N GLU A 313 0.14 -24.05 2.81
CA GLU A 313 1.43 -24.71 2.82
C GLU A 313 2.54 -23.74 3.22
N ILE A 314 3.52 -24.21 3.98
CA ILE A 314 4.71 -23.47 4.40
C ILE A 314 5.93 -24.36 4.10
N GLU A 315 6.88 -23.84 3.31
CA GLU A 315 8.20 -24.44 3.08
C GLU A 315 9.28 -23.58 3.75
N ARG A 316 10.13 -24.21 4.55
CA ARG A 316 11.22 -23.54 5.29
C ARG A 316 12.59 -23.93 4.78
#